data_790b6504c166db124d88f3fdc8c14e7e
#
_entry.id   790b6504c166db124d88f3fdc8c14e7e
#
_cell.length_a   1.000
_cell.length_b   1.000
_cell.length_c   1.000
_cell.angle_alpha   90.00
_cell.angle_beta   90.00
_cell.angle_gamma   90.00
#
_symmetry.space_group_name_H-M   'P 1'
#
loop_
_entity.id
_entity.type
_entity.pdbx_description
1 polymer ?
#
loop_
_entity_poly.entity_id
_entity_poly.type
_entity_poly.pdbx_seq_one_letter_code
_entity_poly.pdbx_strand_id
1 'polypeptide(L)'
;MSTLIAPRLVSSRHQARELTAGLAGDLSDTAVMVDCSALQASTPSFVDELVKAVLVDRRGSRLVIKGAPERTVELARRAAPNRGVADRLETG
;
A
#
# COMPACT_ATOMS: atom_id res chain seq x y z
N MET A 1 2.02 9.96 11.25
CA MET A 1 1.42 9.10 10.21
C MET A 1 1.28 9.86 8.91
N SER A 2 1.68 9.25 7.81
CA SER A 2 1.47 9.83 6.47
C SER A 2 0.21 9.22 5.85
N THR A 3 -0.57 10.04 5.16
CA THR A 3 -1.79 9.58 4.51
C THR A 3 -1.70 9.80 3.02
N LEU A 4 -2.02 8.75 2.26
CA LEU A 4 -2.12 8.78 0.81
C LEU A 4 -3.56 8.49 0.42
N ILE A 5 -4.00 9.06 -0.71
CA ILE A 5 -5.35 8.84 -1.22
C ILE A 5 -5.23 8.12 -2.55
N ALA A 6 -5.77 6.91 -2.63
CA ALA A 6 -5.77 6.14 -3.86
C ALA A 6 -6.84 6.68 -4.82
N PRO A 7 -6.52 6.82 -6.12
CA PRO A 7 -7.52 7.21 -7.10
C PRO A 7 -8.51 6.08 -7.38
N ARG A 8 -9.51 6.34 -8.21
CA ARG A 8 -10.57 5.38 -8.49
C ARG A 8 -10.07 4.10 -9.15
N LEU A 9 -9.11 4.22 -10.06
CA LEU A 9 -8.58 3.09 -10.82
C LEU A 9 -7.06 3.09 -10.76
N VAL A 10 -6.48 1.95 -10.41
CA VAL A 10 -5.04 1.77 -10.36
C VAL A 10 -4.71 0.41 -11.00
N SER A 11 -3.71 0.39 -11.88
CA SER A 11 -3.43 -0.83 -12.65
C SER A 11 -1.95 -1.17 -12.80
N SER A 12 -1.03 -0.28 -12.43
CA SER A 12 0.38 -0.51 -12.72
C SER A 12 1.28 -0.26 -11.52
N ARG A 13 2.48 -0.87 -11.57
CA ARG A 13 3.54 -0.59 -10.59
C ARG A 13 3.97 0.87 -10.64
N HIS A 14 3.96 1.46 -11.83
CA HIS A 14 4.30 2.87 -12.02
C HIS A 14 3.36 3.78 -11.20
N GLN A 15 2.05 3.50 -11.22
CA GLN A 15 1.09 4.28 -10.43
C GLN A 15 1.35 4.16 -8.93
N ALA A 16 1.73 2.98 -8.45
CA ALA A 16 2.09 2.81 -7.04
C ALA A 16 3.35 3.61 -6.69
N ARG A 17 4.34 3.62 -7.57
CA ARG A 17 5.54 4.42 -7.37
C ARG A 17 5.24 5.91 -7.36
N GLU A 18 4.37 6.37 -8.25
CA GLU A 18 3.95 7.77 -8.26
C GLU A 18 3.21 8.15 -6.98
N LEU A 19 2.31 7.29 -6.52
CA LEU A 19 1.54 7.53 -5.29
C LEU A 19 2.46 7.67 -4.08
N THR A 20 3.53 6.90 -4.02
CA THR A 20 4.45 6.88 -2.88
C THR A 20 5.65 7.82 -3.04
N ALA A 21 5.79 8.47 -4.19
CA ALA A 21 6.98 9.26 -4.53
C ALA A 21 7.28 10.39 -3.54
N GLY A 22 6.26 10.97 -2.92
CA GLY A 22 6.43 12.07 -1.95
C GLY A 22 6.75 11.61 -0.53
N LEU A 23 6.80 10.31 -0.27
CA LEU A 23 7.12 9.80 1.05
C LEU A 23 8.62 9.88 1.34
N ALA A 24 8.98 10.02 2.63
CA ALA A 24 10.36 9.97 3.05
C ALA A 24 11.00 8.64 2.68
N GLY A 25 12.31 8.62 2.43
CA GLY A 25 13.03 7.41 2.06
C GLY A 25 13.13 6.36 3.17
N ASP A 26 13.01 6.79 4.43
CA ASP A 26 13.00 5.91 5.59
C ASP A 26 11.77 6.21 6.42
N LEU A 27 10.90 5.21 6.57
CA LEU A 27 9.65 5.31 7.33
C LEU A 27 9.65 4.37 8.52
N SER A 28 10.82 4.02 9.06
CA SER A 28 10.93 3.04 10.15
C SER A 28 10.15 3.45 11.41
N ASP A 29 9.95 4.75 11.61
CA ASP A 29 9.17 5.27 12.74
C ASP A 29 7.81 5.82 12.31
N THR A 30 7.39 5.55 11.08
CA THR A 30 6.19 6.17 10.50
C THR A 30 5.27 5.10 9.94
N ALA A 31 3.99 5.15 10.32
CA ALA A 31 2.94 4.40 9.65
C ALA A 31 2.43 5.19 8.44
N VAL A 32 2.04 4.48 7.40
CA VAL A 32 1.42 5.06 6.21
C VAL A 32 0.01 4.50 6.10
N MET A 33 -0.97 5.39 5.99
CA MET A 33 -2.34 5.01 5.71
C MET A 33 -2.66 5.35 4.27
N VAL A 34 -3.25 4.40 3.55
CA VAL A 34 -3.77 4.63 2.20
C VAL A 34 -5.29 4.60 2.28
N ASP A 35 -5.89 5.76 2.03
CA ASP A 35 -7.34 5.89 1.96
C ASP A 35 -7.81 5.40 0.59
N CYS A 36 -8.47 4.26 0.57
CA CYS A 36 -8.98 3.63 -0.63
C CYS A 36 -10.50 3.77 -0.77
N SER A 37 -11.10 4.73 -0.08
CA SER A 37 -12.56 4.89 -0.11
C SER A 37 -13.10 5.22 -1.51
N ALA A 38 -12.30 5.87 -2.36
CA ALA A 38 -12.67 6.16 -3.75
C ALA A 38 -12.27 5.05 -4.72
N LEU A 39 -11.44 4.11 -4.30
CA LEU A 39 -10.91 3.07 -5.17
C LEU A 39 -12.00 2.10 -5.60
N GLN A 40 -12.12 1.87 -6.91
CA GLN A 40 -13.08 0.93 -7.48
C GLN A 40 -12.42 -0.35 -7.97
N ALA A 41 -11.22 -0.25 -8.53
CA ALA A 41 -10.51 -1.41 -9.05
C ALA A 41 -9.00 -1.24 -8.92
N SER A 42 -8.31 -2.34 -8.65
CA SER A 42 -6.86 -2.40 -8.55
C SER A 42 -6.35 -3.69 -9.18
N THR A 43 -5.05 -3.79 -9.35
CA THR A 43 -4.40 -4.98 -9.90
C THR A 43 -3.39 -5.54 -8.90
N PRO A 44 -3.03 -6.83 -9.02
CA PRO A 44 -1.97 -7.41 -8.20
C PRO A 44 -0.66 -6.63 -8.31
N SER A 45 -0.31 -6.14 -9.51
CA SER A 45 0.93 -5.39 -9.72
C SER A 45 0.97 -4.09 -8.93
N PHE A 46 -0.13 -3.33 -8.93
CA PHE A 46 -0.21 -2.10 -8.15
C PHE A 46 -0.08 -2.38 -6.66
N VAL A 47 -0.85 -3.35 -6.15
CA VAL A 47 -0.88 -3.64 -4.71
C VAL A 47 0.47 -4.18 -4.25
N ASP A 48 1.09 -5.07 -5.01
CA ASP A 48 2.41 -5.60 -4.67
C ASP A 48 3.46 -4.48 -4.61
N GLU A 49 3.46 -3.58 -5.59
CA GLU A 49 4.40 -2.46 -5.58
C GLU A 49 4.15 -1.50 -4.43
N LEU A 50 2.88 -1.26 -4.07
CA LEU A 50 2.54 -0.42 -2.92
C LEU A 50 3.10 -1.00 -1.63
N VAL A 51 2.90 -2.29 -1.41
CA VAL A 51 3.44 -2.99 -0.23
C VAL A 51 4.96 -2.91 -0.22
N LYS A 52 5.60 -3.18 -1.36
CA LYS A 52 7.05 -3.11 -1.51
C LYS A 52 7.57 -1.71 -1.23
N ALA A 53 6.99 -0.69 -1.85
CA ALA A 53 7.48 0.69 -1.75
C ALA A 53 7.42 1.21 -0.31
N VAL A 54 6.38 0.88 0.44
CA VAL A 54 6.20 1.37 1.80
C VAL A 54 6.93 0.51 2.83
N LEU A 55 6.71 -0.80 2.80
CA LEU A 55 7.16 -1.69 3.87
C LEU A 55 8.55 -2.27 3.64
N VAL A 56 8.97 -2.44 2.39
CA VAL A 56 10.29 -2.99 2.06
C VAL A 56 11.29 -1.88 1.78
N ASP A 57 11.04 -1.09 0.74
CA ASP A 57 12.01 -0.10 0.28
C ASP A 57 12.21 1.03 1.28
N ARG A 58 11.14 1.49 1.93
CA ARG A 58 11.18 2.57 2.92
C ARG A 58 11.11 2.08 4.35
N ARG A 59 11.01 0.78 4.56
CA ARG A 59 10.97 0.14 5.89
C ARG A 59 9.87 0.68 6.79
N GLY A 60 8.72 1.03 6.22
CA GLY A 60 7.60 1.60 6.95
C GLY A 60 7.22 0.76 8.17
N SER A 61 6.89 1.42 9.28
CA SER A 61 6.53 0.71 10.51
C SER A 61 5.20 -0.02 10.35
N ARG A 62 4.31 0.50 9.51
CA ARG A 62 3.00 -0.10 9.24
C ARG A 62 2.41 0.48 7.96
N LEU A 63 1.73 -0.34 7.21
CA LEU A 63 0.89 0.09 6.09
C LEU A 63 -0.56 -0.23 6.45
N VAL A 64 -1.39 0.80 6.50
CA VAL A 64 -2.83 0.67 6.77
C VAL A 64 -3.57 0.93 5.47
N ILE A 65 -4.33 -0.06 5.00
CA ILE A 65 -5.20 0.09 3.83
C ILE A 65 -6.63 0.20 4.34
N LYS A 66 -7.25 1.36 4.11
CA LYS A 66 -8.55 1.66 4.69
C LYS A 66 -9.61 1.91 3.62
N GLY A 67 -10.77 1.31 3.81
CA GLY A 67 -11.92 1.52 2.93
C GLY A 67 -11.79 0.89 1.56
N ALA A 68 -10.88 -0.07 1.38
CA ALA A 68 -10.65 -0.71 0.08
C ALA A 68 -11.71 -1.76 -0.24
N PRO A 69 -11.97 -1.99 -1.54
CA PRO A 69 -12.76 -3.14 -1.97
C PRO A 69 -12.15 -4.45 -1.47
N GLU A 70 -13.00 -5.45 -1.25
CA GLU A 70 -12.55 -6.75 -0.72
C GLU A 70 -11.44 -7.36 -1.56
N ARG A 71 -11.53 -7.27 -2.88
CA ARG A 71 -10.50 -7.80 -3.77
C ARG A 71 -9.14 -7.15 -3.53
N THR A 72 -9.12 -5.84 -3.30
CA THR A 72 -7.87 -5.11 -3.01
C THR A 72 -7.28 -5.57 -1.67
N VAL A 73 -8.12 -5.77 -0.67
CA VAL A 73 -7.69 -6.29 0.64
C VAL A 73 -7.06 -7.67 0.48
N GLU A 74 -7.67 -8.55 -0.29
CA GLU A 74 -7.13 -9.88 -0.56
C GLU A 74 -5.77 -9.82 -1.24
N LEU A 75 -5.61 -8.93 -2.23
CA LEU A 75 -4.34 -8.74 -2.92
C LEU A 75 -3.24 -8.29 -1.97
N ALA A 76 -3.56 -7.37 -1.06
CA ALA A 76 -2.60 -6.91 -0.06
C ALA A 76 -2.22 -8.03 0.90
N ARG A 77 -3.18 -8.82 1.35
CA ARG A 77 -2.93 -9.95 2.26
C ARG A 77 -2.10 -11.05 1.62
N ARG A 78 -2.08 -11.14 0.29
CA ARG A 78 -1.21 -12.07 -0.44
C ARG A 78 0.18 -11.48 -0.66
N ALA A 79 0.25 -10.19 -0.99
CA ALA A 79 1.51 -9.54 -1.31
C ALA A 79 2.42 -9.42 -0.08
N ALA A 80 1.86 -9.09 1.08
CA ALA A 80 2.65 -8.85 2.29
C ALA A 80 3.45 -10.08 2.76
N PRO A 81 2.85 -11.29 2.85
CA PRO A 81 3.63 -12.48 3.22
C PRO A 81 4.73 -12.80 2.21
N ASN A 82 4.45 -12.60 0.91
CA ASN A 82 5.45 -12.86 -0.13
C ASN A 82 6.66 -11.95 0.00
N ARG A 83 6.51 -10.83 0.67
CA ARG A 83 7.58 -9.86 0.93
C ARG A 83 8.11 -9.93 2.37
N GLY A 84 7.60 -10.85 3.19
CA GLY A 84 8.03 -10.99 4.57
C GLY A 84 7.58 -9.87 5.50
N VAL A 85 6.51 -9.16 5.15
CA VAL A 85 6.05 -7.97 5.89
C VAL A 85 4.59 -8.06 6.34
N ALA A 86 4.04 -9.28 6.41
CA ALA A 86 2.63 -9.47 6.76
C ALA A 86 2.28 -8.89 8.14
N ASP A 87 3.21 -8.91 9.08
CA ASP A 87 3.02 -8.40 10.44
C ASP A 87 2.90 -6.87 10.51
N ARG A 88 3.26 -6.18 9.43
CA ARG A 88 3.19 -4.72 9.36
C ARG A 88 2.08 -4.22 8.45
N LEU A 89 1.25 -5.11 7.91
CA LEU A 89 0.08 -4.75 7.12
C LEU A 89 -1.15 -4.74 8.01
N GLU A 90 -1.95 -3.69 7.89
CA GLU A 90 -3.26 -3.59 8.54
C GLU A 90 -4.30 -3.24 7.49
N THR A 91 -5.43 -3.94 7.50
CA THR A 91 -6.55 -3.68 6.60
C THR A 91 -7.79 -3.42 7.43
N GLY A 92 -8.54 -2.41 7.05
CA GLY A 92 -9.73 -2.06 7.82
C GLY A 92 -10.83 -1.44 7.01
#